data_51e22a2b171808d6c7268a7016fffcb1
#
_entry.id   51e22a2b171808d6c7268a7016fffcb1
#
_cell.length_a   1.000
_cell.length_b   1.000
_cell.length_c   1.000
_cell.angle_alpha   90.00
_cell.angle_beta   90.00
_cell.angle_gamma   90.00
#
_symmetry.space_group_name_H-M   'P 1'
#
loop_
_entity.id
_entity.type
_entity.pdbx_description
1 polymer ?
#
loop_
_entity_poly.entity_id
_entity_poly.type
_entity_poly.pdbx_seq_one_letter_code
_entity_poly.pdbx_strand_id
1 'polypeptide(L)'
;ALGCRRFFHVSTAYTLGAKEIGHETLYTDQTFHNPYEESKAHAEQAVWAMRHELEVSIFRPAIIVGDSKTGEADSKFTMYGYMRALEVFKRRLERRGAPAGPIRLVGSESGTSNLVPVDYVADVLLAAIEHARPNTIYNVTNDTPPRNADMLEFMKEALAFPHLKITEAPTSS
;
A
#
# COMPACT_ATOMS: atom_id res chain seq x y z
N ALA A 1 -17.76 24.36 -20.43
CA ALA A 1 -17.75 23.44 -19.29
C ALA A 1 -18.33 22.11 -19.72
N LEU A 2 -17.68 20.98 -19.43
CA LEU A 2 -18.11 19.63 -19.87
C LEU A 2 -19.33 19.08 -19.10
N GLY A 3 -19.95 19.87 -18.19
CA GLY A 3 -21.14 19.47 -17.42
C GLY A 3 -20.90 18.29 -16.46
N CYS A 4 -19.66 17.96 -16.15
CA CYS A 4 -19.31 16.91 -15.21
C CYS A 4 -19.79 17.26 -13.82
N ARG A 5 -20.58 16.39 -13.18
CA ARG A 5 -21.08 16.57 -11.82
C ARG A 5 -20.36 15.67 -10.81
N ARG A 6 -19.85 14.52 -11.24
CA ARG A 6 -19.22 13.50 -10.38
C ARG A 6 -17.71 13.51 -10.57
N PHE A 7 -16.99 13.45 -9.49
CA PHE A 7 -15.53 13.37 -9.49
C PHE A 7 -15.06 12.21 -8.59
N PHE A 8 -14.38 11.26 -9.19
CA PHE A 8 -13.79 10.13 -8.49
C PHE A 8 -12.28 10.33 -8.35
N HIS A 9 -11.82 10.41 -7.12
CA HIS A 9 -10.39 10.56 -6.80
C HIS A 9 -9.82 9.25 -6.28
N VAL A 10 -8.85 8.69 -7.01
CA VAL A 10 -8.11 7.51 -6.54
C VAL A 10 -6.90 8.01 -5.75
N SER A 11 -6.96 7.84 -4.44
CA SER A 11 -5.94 8.21 -3.48
C SER A 11 -5.16 6.98 -2.99
N THR A 12 -4.89 6.88 -1.72
CA THR A 12 -4.24 5.73 -1.08
C THR A 12 -4.66 5.63 0.39
N ALA A 13 -4.68 4.42 0.95
CA ALA A 13 -4.88 4.21 2.38
C ALA A 13 -3.76 4.85 3.23
N TYR A 14 -2.61 5.11 2.64
CA TYR A 14 -1.45 5.72 3.31
C TYR A 14 -1.61 7.22 3.62
N THR A 15 -2.70 7.88 3.19
CA THR A 15 -3.05 9.22 3.70
C THR A 15 -3.35 9.24 5.19
N LEU A 16 -3.49 8.06 5.80
CA LEU A 16 -3.63 7.85 7.23
C LEU A 16 -2.41 8.37 8.03
N GLY A 17 -1.21 8.34 7.45
CA GLY A 17 0.04 8.66 8.15
C GLY A 17 0.30 7.70 9.31
N ALA A 18 0.71 8.25 10.46
CA ALA A 18 1.06 7.49 11.65
C ALA A 18 -0.15 6.99 12.48
N LYS A 19 -1.39 7.20 12.03
CA LYS A 19 -2.58 6.69 12.74
C LYS A 19 -2.70 5.17 12.53
N GLU A 20 -3.03 4.44 13.59
CA GLU A 20 -3.15 2.97 13.55
C GLU A 20 -4.43 2.50 12.86
N ILE A 21 -5.52 3.25 12.97
CA ILE A 21 -6.83 2.88 12.44
C ILE A 21 -7.30 3.92 11.44
N GLY A 22 -7.61 3.48 10.23
CA GLY A 22 -8.12 4.30 9.13
C GLY A 22 -9.64 4.26 9.03
N HIS A 23 -10.30 5.38 9.29
CA HIS A 23 -11.73 5.55 9.04
C HIS A 23 -11.99 6.23 7.70
N GLU A 24 -13.18 6.04 7.15
CA GLU A 24 -13.64 6.67 5.89
C GLU A 24 -14.01 8.14 6.09
N THR A 25 -13.11 8.88 6.70
CA THR A 25 -13.23 10.33 6.98
C THR A 25 -12.01 11.07 6.44
N LEU A 26 -12.18 12.37 6.15
CA LEU A 26 -11.03 13.20 5.80
C LEU A 26 -10.23 13.49 7.07
N TYR A 27 -8.93 13.29 6.99
CA TYR A 27 -7.99 13.67 8.05
C TYR A 27 -7.29 14.98 7.72
N THR A 28 -7.00 15.78 8.75
CA THR A 28 -6.30 17.07 8.64
C THR A 28 -5.19 17.25 9.68
N ASP A 29 -5.00 16.25 10.56
CA ASP A 29 -4.14 16.30 11.75
C ASP A 29 -3.11 15.17 11.81
N GLN A 30 -2.82 14.50 10.65
CA GLN A 30 -1.88 13.39 10.60
C GLN A 30 -0.42 13.86 10.65
N THR A 31 0.41 12.97 11.22
CA THR A 31 1.87 13.01 11.04
C THR A 31 2.25 12.01 9.95
N PHE A 32 3.06 12.43 9.00
CA PHE A 32 3.44 11.61 7.84
C PHE A 32 4.82 11.00 8.00
N HIS A 33 5.03 9.81 7.46
CA HIS A 33 6.32 9.13 7.45
C HIS A 33 7.20 9.59 6.27
N ASN A 34 6.59 10.12 5.23
CA ASN A 34 7.29 10.51 4.01
C ASN A 34 6.48 11.53 3.19
N PRO A 35 7.15 12.26 2.25
CA PRO A 35 6.50 13.26 1.40
C PRO A 35 5.39 12.72 0.48
N TYR A 36 5.42 11.42 0.14
CA TYR A 36 4.36 10.80 -0.66
C TYR A 36 3.03 10.80 0.10
N GLU A 37 3.02 10.33 1.34
CA GLU A 37 1.83 10.32 2.20
C GLU A 37 1.27 11.73 2.37
N GLU A 38 2.13 12.69 2.68
CA GLU A 38 1.78 14.10 2.84
C GLU A 38 1.15 14.68 1.57
N SER A 39 1.78 14.48 0.41
CA SER A 39 1.27 15.01 -0.86
C SER A 39 -0.08 14.43 -1.25
N LYS A 40 -0.30 13.14 -0.96
CA LYS A 40 -1.58 12.47 -1.22
C LYS A 40 -2.68 12.96 -0.28
N ALA A 41 -2.37 13.19 1.00
CA ALA A 41 -3.31 13.75 1.96
C ALA A 41 -3.72 15.19 1.58
N HIS A 42 -2.78 16.03 1.18
CA HIS A 42 -3.07 17.38 0.69
C HIS A 42 -3.92 17.36 -0.59
N ALA A 43 -3.67 16.41 -1.50
CA ALA A 43 -4.51 16.23 -2.69
C ALA A 43 -5.95 15.85 -2.32
N GLU A 44 -6.15 14.96 -1.35
CA GLU A 44 -7.49 14.65 -0.84
C GLU A 44 -8.20 15.87 -0.25
N GLN A 45 -7.51 16.67 0.56
CA GLN A 45 -8.06 17.88 1.14
C GLN A 45 -8.49 18.88 0.07
N ALA A 46 -7.66 19.09 -0.96
CA ALA A 46 -7.98 19.96 -2.08
C ALA A 46 -9.20 19.48 -2.88
N VAL A 47 -9.25 18.19 -3.19
CA VAL A 47 -10.40 17.58 -3.89
C VAL A 47 -11.66 17.63 -3.03
N TRP A 48 -11.56 17.33 -1.75
CA TRP A 48 -12.68 17.35 -0.81
C TRP A 48 -13.27 18.74 -0.61
N ALA A 49 -12.47 19.79 -0.72
CA ALA A 49 -12.96 21.18 -0.66
C ALA A 49 -13.96 21.47 -1.79
N MET A 50 -13.86 20.78 -2.95
CA MET A 50 -14.75 20.95 -4.09
C MET A 50 -16.12 20.26 -3.94
N ARG A 51 -16.37 19.54 -2.84
CA ARG A 51 -17.61 18.75 -2.63
C ARG A 51 -18.91 19.57 -2.58
N HIS A 52 -18.80 20.87 -2.51
CA HIS A 52 -19.95 21.78 -2.58
C HIS A 52 -20.35 22.11 -4.02
N GLU A 53 -19.46 21.88 -4.97
CA GLU A 53 -19.66 22.15 -6.40
C GLU A 53 -19.78 20.85 -7.21
N LEU A 54 -19.13 19.76 -6.72
CA LEU A 54 -19.08 18.46 -7.36
C LEU A 54 -19.49 17.35 -6.37
N GLU A 55 -20.05 16.29 -6.89
CA GLU A 55 -20.24 15.04 -6.14
C GLU A 55 -18.90 14.29 -6.06
N VAL A 56 -18.15 14.51 -5.00
CA VAL A 56 -16.81 13.94 -4.82
C VAL A 56 -16.89 12.57 -4.15
N SER A 57 -16.20 11.57 -4.72
CA SER A 57 -15.94 10.29 -4.05
C SER A 57 -14.44 10.01 -4.06
N ILE A 58 -13.89 9.64 -2.91
CA ILE A 58 -12.46 9.34 -2.75
C ILE A 58 -12.30 7.85 -2.47
N PHE A 59 -11.41 7.18 -3.20
CA PHE A 59 -11.07 5.77 -3.02
C PHE A 59 -9.63 5.65 -2.53
N ARG A 60 -9.44 4.94 -1.42
CA ARG A 60 -8.15 4.74 -0.77
C ARG A 60 -7.72 3.29 -0.88
N PRO A 61 -7.17 2.85 -2.00
CA PRO A 61 -6.62 1.50 -2.07
C PRO A 61 -5.42 1.35 -1.13
N ALA A 62 -5.30 0.16 -0.56
CA ALA A 62 -4.09 -0.29 0.14
C ALA A 62 -2.94 -0.54 -0.85
N ILE A 63 -1.93 -1.32 -0.50
CA ILE A 63 -0.85 -1.68 -1.42
C ILE A 63 -1.43 -2.54 -2.54
N ILE A 64 -1.44 -2.01 -3.76
CA ILE A 64 -1.93 -2.74 -4.92
C ILE A 64 -0.86 -3.74 -5.35
N VAL A 65 -1.27 -5.01 -5.47
CA VAL A 65 -0.45 -6.11 -5.97
C VAL A 65 -1.00 -6.62 -7.30
N GLY A 66 -0.37 -7.65 -7.87
CA GLY A 66 -0.73 -8.24 -9.15
C GLY A 66 -2.18 -8.72 -9.22
N ASP A 67 -2.58 -9.11 -10.42
CA ASP A 67 -3.90 -9.68 -10.69
C ASP A 67 -4.10 -10.97 -9.90
N SER A 68 -5.27 -11.14 -9.28
CA SER A 68 -5.55 -12.26 -8.38
C SER A 68 -5.64 -13.62 -9.10
N LYS A 69 -5.89 -13.61 -10.41
CA LYS A 69 -6.08 -14.82 -11.22
C LYS A 69 -4.81 -15.24 -11.94
N THR A 70 -4.06 -14.26 -12.47
CA THR A 70 -2.87 -14.53 -13.28
C THR A 70 -1.58 -14.38 -12.49
N GLY A 71 -1.60 -13.62 -11.37
CA GLY A 71 -0.41 -13.24 -10.61
C GLY A 71 0.45 -12.19 -11.34
N GLU A 72 0.06 -11.73 -12.52
CA GLU A 72 0.82 -10.75 -13.29
C GLU A 72 0.81 -9.39 -12.61
N ALA A 73 1.98 -8.76 -12.57
CA ALA A 73 2.16 -7.42 -12.03
C ALA A 73 3.11 -6.62 -12.89
N ASP A 74 2.63 -5.55 -13.49
CA ASP A 74 3.48 -4.58 -14.20
C ASP A 74 3.84 -3.42 -13.26
N SER A 75 4.45 -3.74 -12.13
CA SER A 75 4.88 -2.75 -11.15
C SER A 75 6.33 -2.96 -10.73
N LYS A 76 7.07 -1.85 -10.68
CA LYS A 76 8.45 -1.81 -10.16
C LYS A 76 8.54 -1.13 -8.80
N PHE A 77 7.40 -0.73 -8.24
CA PHE A 77 7.31 0.05 -7.01
C PHE A 77 6.88 -0.80 -5.81
N THR A 78 7.01 -0.22 -4.64
CA THR A 78 6.57 -0.77 -3.34
C THR A 78 7.10 -2.19 -3.11
N MET A 79 6.24 -3.17 -2.93
CA MET A 79 6.63 -4.55 -2.60
C MET A 79 7.51 -5.20 -3.69
N TYR A 80 7.19 -5.02 -4.96
CA TYR A 80 7.98 -5.59 -6.07
C TYR A 80 9.37 -4.97 -6.18
N GLY A 81 9.48 -3.66 -5.95
CA GLY A 81 10.77 -2.97 -5.87
C GLY A 81 11.62 -3.49 -4.72
N TYR A 82 11.00 -3.74 -3.59
CA TYR A 82 11.66 -4.32 -2.42
C TYR A 82 12.14 -5.76 -2.66
N MET A 83 11.28 -6.64 -3.19
CA MET A 83 11.66 -8.01 -3.56
C MET A 83 12.80 -8.04 -4.59
N ARG A 84 12.75 -7.16 -5.59
CA ARG A 84 13.83 -7.03 -6.57
C ARG A 84 15.16 -6.58 -5.94
N ALA A 85 15.11 -5.65 -5.00
CA ALA A 85 16.30 -5.21 -4.26
C ALA A 85 16.91 -6.38 -3.46
N LEU A 86 16.09 -7.18 -2.81
CA LEU A 86 16.52 -8.39 -2.09
C LEU A 86 17.13 -9.42 -3.04
N GLU A 87 16.54 -9.64 -4.21
CA GLU A 87 17.08 -10.55 -5.22
C GLU A 87 18.46 -10.08 -5.72
N VAL A 88 18.59 -8.80 -6.06
CA VAL A 88 19.89 -8.22 -6.48
C VAL A 88 20.93 -8.36 -5.36
N PHE A 89 20.53 -8.13 -4.12
CA PHE A 89 21.41 -8.26 -2.96
C PHE A 89 21.86 -9.73 -2.77
N LYS A 90 20.93 -10.69 -2.83
CA LYS A 90 21.23 -12.13 -2.81
C LYS A 90 22.27 -12.50 -3.85
N ARG A 91 22.04 -12.14 -5.12
CA ARG A 91 22.98 -12.41 -6.22
C ARG A 91 24.37 -11.81 -6.00
N ARG A 92 24.47 -10.65 -5.32
CA ARG A 92 25.76 -10.06 -4.98
C ARG A 92 26.52 -10.85 -3.90
N LEU A 93 25.79 -11.38 -2.89
CA LEU A 93 26.38 -12.24 -1.86
C LEU A 93 26.89 -13.54 -2.46
N GLU A 94 26.10 -14.18 -3.30
CA GLU A 94 26.47 -15.43 -4.00
C GLU A 94 27.75 -15.26 -4.85
N ARG A 95 27.85 -14.16 -5.60
CA ARG A 95 29.04 -13.85 -6.43
C ARG A 95 30.30 -13.61 -5.59
N ARG A 96 30.16 -13.14 -4.36
CA ARG A 96 31.30 -12.89 -3.48
C ARG A 96 31.71 -14.11 -2.65
N GLY A 97 31.01 -15.23 -2.78
CA GLY A 97 31.23 -16.41 -1.94
C GLY A 97 31.06 -16.11 -0.43
N ALA A 98 30.35 -15.05 -0.11
CA ALA A 98 30.15 -14.66 1.28
C ALA A 98 29.25 -15.69 1.99
N PRO A 99 29.60 -16.15 3.21
CA PRO A 99 28.72 -17.00 3.98
C PRO A 99 27.39 -16.26 4.19
N ALA A 100 26.28 -16.95 3.88
CA ALA A 100 24.96 -16.39 4.05
C ALA A 100 24.60 -16.30 5.53
N GLY A 101 25.06 -15.25 6.17
CA GLY A 101 24.58 -14.87 7.51
C GLY A 101 23.15 -14.36 7.47
N PRO A 102 22.48 -14.25 8.63
CA PRO A 102 21.10 -13.77 8.69
C PRO A 102 21.00 -12.31 8.20
N ILE A 103 20.16 -12.06 7.22
CA ILE A 103 19.86 -10.73 6.72
C ILE A 103 18.64 -10.20 7.46
N ARG A 104 18.83 -9.09 8.14
CA ARG A 104 17.82 -8.50 9.01
C ARG A 104 17.04 -7.43 8.26
N LEU A 105 15.74 -7.60 8.20
CA LEU A 105 14.78 -6.64 7.70
C LEU A 105 14.15 -5.96 8.91
N VAL A 106 14.22 -4.64 8.95
CA VAL A 106 13.63 -3.87 10.06
C VAL A 106 12.11 -3.85 9.90
N GLY A 107 11.39 -4.28 10.93
CA GLY A 107 9.93 -4.32 10.95
C GLY A 107 9.39 -5.06 12.16
N SER A 108 8.07 -5.14 12.29
CA SER A 108 7.38 -5.93 13.32
C SER A 108 6.82 -7.21 12.72
N GLU A 109 7.12 -8.36 13.32
CA GLU A 109 6.58 -9.67 12.89
C GLU A 109 5.07 -9.75 13.07
N SER A 110 4.54 -9.16 14.13
CA SER A 110 3.11 -9.12 14.43
C SER A 110 2.33 -8.08 13.61
N GLY A 111 3.02 -7.11 13.02
CA GLY A 111 2.42 -6.12 12.15
C GLY A 111 1.83 -6.76 10.89
N THR A 112 0.91 -6.07 10.25
CA THR A 112 0.27 -6.52 9.00
C THR A 112 0.62 -5.60 7.84
N SER A 113 0.59 -6.16 6.63
CA SER A 113 0.71 -5.40 5.39
C SER A 113 -0.60 -5.54 4.60
N ASN A 114 -1.34 -4.45 4.46
CA ASN A 114 -2.59 -4.51 3.73
C ASN A 114 -2.32 -4.52 2.22
N LEU A 115 -2.69 -5.61 1.57
CA LEU A 115 -2.47 -5.88 0.15
C LEU A 115 -3.81 -6.12 -0.53
N VAL A 116 -4.01 -5.54 -1.70
CA VAL A 116 -5.21 -5.73 -2.53
C VAL A 116 -4.82 -6.01 -3.97
N PRO A 117 -5.45 -7.00 -4.64
CA PRO A 117 -5.23 -7.27 -6.05
C PRO A 117 -5.68 -6.11 -6.94
N VAL A 118 -4.97 -5.88 -8.05
CA VAL A 118 -5.30 -4.80 -9.00
C VAL A 118 -6.67 -4.99 -9.65
N ASP A 119 -7.06 -6.21 -9.97
CA ASP A 119 -8.37 -6.54 -10.52
C ASP A 119 -9.50 -6.23 -9.53
N TYR A 120 -9.31 -6.53 -8.24
CA TYR A 120 -10.28 -6.15 -7.19
C TYR A 120 -10.45 -4.62 -7.12
N VAL A 121 -9.36 -3.86 -7.15
CA VAL A 121 -9.43 -2.39 -7.15
C VAL A 121 -10.16 -1.88 -8.38
N ALA A 122 -9.88 -2.46 -9.56
CA ALA A 122 -10.56 -2.10 -10.80
C ALA A 122 -12.07 -2.38 -10.73
N ASP A 123 -12.46 -3.54 -10.22
CA ASP A 123 -13.86 -3.92 -10.04
C ASP A 123 -14.61 -2.97 -9.10
N VAL A 124 -13.98 -2.59 -7.98
CA VAL A 124 -14.53 -1.59 -7.05
C VAL A 124 -14.73 -0.23 -7.74
N LEU A 125 -13.75 0.24 -8.51
CA LEU A 125 -13.85 1.51 -9.23
C LEU A 125 -14.92 1.47 -10.33
N LEU A 126 -15.07 0.35 -11.04
CA LEU A 126 -16.14 0.15 -12.03
C LEU A 126 -17.51 0.16 -11.37
N ALA A 127 -17.70 -0.59 -10.29
CA ALA A 127 -18.93 -0.58 -9.51
C ALA A 127 -19.28 0.81 -8.95
N ALA A 128 -18.27 1.58 -8.61
CA ALA A 128 -18.44 2.94 -8.08
C ALA A 128 -19.08 3.90 -9.09
N ILE A 129 -18.93 3.66 -10.40
CA ILE A 129 -19.55 4.50 -11.44
C ILE A 129 -21.08 4.55 -11.26
N GLU A 130 -21.68 3.43 -10.86
CA GLU A 130 -23.13 3.32 -10.66
C GLU A 130 -23.56 3.50 -9.20
N HIS A 131 -22.74 3.01 -8.26
CA HIS A 131 -23.17 2.80 -6.88
C HIS A 131 -22.50 3.72 -5.83
N ALA A 132 -21.45 4.44 -6.17
CA ALA A 132 -20.80 5.32 -5.20
C ALA A 132 -21.72 6.46 -4.77
N ARG A 133 -21.80 6.65 -3.47
CA ARG A 133 -22.54 7.76 -2.86
C ARG A 133 -21.74 9.05 -3.00
N PRO A 134 -22.39 10.17 -3.31
CA PRO A 134 -21.77 11.47 -3.34
C PRO A 134 -21.09 11.81 -1.99
N ASN A 135 -20.00 12.54 -2.06
CA ASN A 135 -19.28 13.06 -0.89
C ASN A 135 -18.94 11.98 0.15
N THR A 136 -18.39 10.87 -0.35
CA THR A 136 -18.05 9.71 0.46
C THR A 136 -16.60 9.30 0.20
N ILE A 137 -15.91 8.88 1.27
CA ILE A 137 -14.57 8.30 1.22
C ILE A 137 -14.73 6.78 1.41
N TYR A 138 -14.02 6.01 0.62
CA TYR A 138 -14.02 4.54 0.64
C TYR A 138 -12.60 4.00 0.85
N ASN A 139 -12.44 3.15 1.85
CA ASN A 139 -11.22 2.36 1.99
C ASN A 139 -11.34 1.09 1.13
N VAL A 140 -10.41 0.91 0.20
CA VAL A 140 -10.34 -0.28 -0.66
C VAL A 140 -9.21 -1.16 -0.13
N THR A 141 -9.54 -1.94 0.88
CA THR A 141 -8.57 -2.66 1.71
C THR A 141 -8.96 -4.12 1.87
N ASN A 142 -8.01 -4.93 2.32
CA ASN A 142 -8.24 -6.33 2.69
C ASN A 142 -8.65 -6.37 4.17
N ASP A 143 -9.77 -7.02 4.49
CA ASP A 143 -10.28 -7.16 5.86
C ASP A 143 -9.41 -8.10 6.71
N THR A 144 -8.66 -9.00 6.07
CA THR A 144 -7.77 -9.96 6.71
C THR A 144 -6.35 -9.84 6.15
N PRO A 145 -5.64 -8.71 6.39
CA PRO A 145 -4.32 -8.51 5.84
C PRO A 145 -3.31 -9.51 6.40
N PRO A 146 -2.40 -10.05 5.58
CA PRO A 146 -1.39 -10.99 6.03
C PRO A 146 -0.43 -10.33 7.04
N ARG A 147 0.04 -11.12 8.01
CA ARG A 147 1.07 -10.68 8.93
C ARG A 147 2.41 -10.57 8.20
N ASN A 148 3.26 -9.67 8.69
CA ASN A 148 4.60 -9.50 8.12
C ASN A 148 5.44 -10.78 8.25
N ALA A 149 5.23 -11.58 9.29
CA ALA A 149 5.85 -12.89 9.42
C ALA A 149 5.47 -13.84 8.28
N ASP A 150 4.18 -13.89 7.91
CA ASP A 150 3.68 -14.74 6.82
C ASP A 150 4.22 -14.25 5.47
N MET A 151 4.29 -12.94 5.27
CA MET A 151 4.90 -12.32 4.10
C MET A 151 6.40 -12.62 3.99
N LEU A 152 7.11 -12.66 5.14
CA LEU A 152 8.53 -13.03 5.16
C LEU A 152 8.74 -14.47 4.68
N GLU A 153 7.93 -15.42 5.16
CA GLU A 153 8.04 -16.83 4.73
C GLU A 153 7.78 -16.96 3.22
N PHE A 154 6.75 -16.29 2.72
CA PHE A 154 6.50 -16.20 1.28
C PHE A 154 7.71 -15.63 0.50
N MET A 155 8.32 -14.55 0.99
CA MET A 155 9.51 -13.98 0.34
C MET A 155 10.71 -14.91 0.38
N LYS A 156 10.93 -15.65 1.48
CA LYS A 156 12.00 -16.66 1.59
C LYS A 156 11.85 -17.74 0.54
N GLU A 157 10.63 -18.24 0.36
CA GLU A 157 10.32 -19.27 -0.62
C GLU A 157 10.48 -18.72 -2.05
N ALA A 158 9.79 -17.62 -2.39
CA ALA A 158 9.79 -17.05 -3.73
C ALA A 158 11.19 -16.63 -4.20
N LEU A 159 12.04 -16.13 -3.31
CA LEU A 159 13.40 -15.70 -3.61
C LEU A 159 14.44 -16.80 -3.40
N ALA A 160 14.04 -18.00 -2.93
CA ALA A 160 14.96 -19.04 -2.45
C ALA A 160 16.05 -18.44 -1.53
N PHE A 161 15.63 -17.63 -0.54
CA PHE A 161 16.52 -16.88 0.34
C PHE A 161 16.17 -17.09 1.82
N PRO A 162 16.48 -18.26 2.41
CA PRO A 162 16.04 -18.67 3.74
C PRO A 162 16.65 -17.85 4.89
N HIS A 163 17.69 -17.07 4.62
CA HIS A 163 18.42 -16.32 5.64
C HIS A 163 17.78 -14.97 6.04
N LEU A 164 16.64 -14.62 5.45
CA LEU A 164 15.90 -13.41 5.80
C LEU A 164 15.26 -13.54 7.18
N LYS A 165 15.35 -12.49 7.99
CA LYS A 165 14.69 -12.38 9.30
C LYS A 165 14.13 -10.98 9.50
N ILE A 166 12.97 -10.88 10.11
CA ILE A 166 12.48 -9.59 10.63
C ILE A 166 13.18 -9.31 11.97
N THR A 167 13.48 -8.06 12.20
CA THR A 167 14.02 -7.59 13.48
C THR A 167 13.37 -6.25 13.80
N GLU A 168 12.95 -6.06 15.04
CA GLU A 168 12.40 -4.78 15.45
C GLU A 168 13.43 -3.67 15.34
N ALA A 169 12.98 -2.46 15.02
CA ALA A 169 13.86 -1.30 15.03
C ALA A 169 14.42 -1.12 16.44
N PRO A 170 15.72 -0.76 16.60
CA PRO A 170 16.24 -0.41 17.91
C PRO A 170 15.40 0.75 18.44
N THR A 171 14.82 0.57 19.63
CA THR A 171 14.15 1.66 20.35
C THR A 171 15.19 2.75 20.60
N SER A 172 15.00 3.91 20.01
CA SER A 172 15.80 5.10 20.34
C SER A 172 15.53 5.45 21.81
N SER A 173 16.49 5.16 22.66
CA SER A 173 16.55 5.64 24.05
C SER A 173 16.88 7.12 24.08
#